data_1574977a579ab640d774bd8a745ced0b
#
_entry.id   1574977a579ab640d774bd8a745ced0b
#
_cell.length_a   1.000
_cell.length_b   1.000
_cell.length_c   1.000
_cell.angle_alpha   90.00
_cell.angle_beta   90.00
_cell.angle_gamma   90.00
#
_symmetry.space_group_name_H-M   'P 1'
#
loop_
_entity.id
_entity.type
_entity.pdbx_description
1 polymer ?
#
loop_
_entity_poly.entity_id
_entity_poly.type
_entity_poly.pdbx_seq_one_letter_code
_entity_poly.pdbx_strand_id
1 'polypeptide(L)'
;MEIINATFYIKEEKRADFLAAVTPLLASARAEEGCHSYHLYESLEENNRFVMVEKWANQEAITAHNQNPLLQQLFQQMPDFAAKPSEIVVAHQGE
;
A
#
# COMPACT_ATOMS: atom_id res chain seq x y z
N MET A 1 -6.86 15.55 -6.91
CA MET A 1 -6.13 14.63 -6.00
C MET A 1 -6.49 13.20 -6.34
N GLU A 2 -5.49 12.34 -6.42
CA GLU A 2 -5.70 10.92 -6.69
C GLU A 2 -5.72 10.14 -5.40
N ILE A 3 -6.64 9.18 -5.29
CA ILE A 3 -6.78 8.31 -4.12
C ILE A 3 -6.56 6.88 -4.57
N ILE A 4 -5.72 6.15 -3.83
CA ILE A 4 -5.51 4.73 -4.06
C ILE A 4 -5.90 3.98 -2.79
N ASN A 5 -6.71 2.94 -2.95
CA ASN A 5 -6.98 1.95 -1.91
C ASN A 5 -6.42 0.61 -2.40
N ALA A 6 -5.38 0.13 -1.72
CA ALA A 6 -4.77 -1.16 -2.02
C ALA A 6 -5.09 -2.12 -0.89
N THR A 7 -5.90 -3.13 -1.18
CA THR A 7 -6.32 -4.13 -0.20
C THR A 7 -5.44 -5.38 -0.32
N PHE A 8 -4.87 -5.79 0.81
CA PHE A 8 -4.01 -6.97 0.89
C PHE A 8 -4.65 -8.00 1.80
N TYR A 9 -4.65 -9.25 1.35
CA TYR A 9 -5.14 -10.40 2.12
C TYR A 9 -3.92 -11.26 2.47
N ILE A 10 -3.50 -11.23 3.74
CA ILE A 10 -2.22 -11.79 4.15
C ILE A 10 -2.43 -13.12 4.88
N LYS A 11 -1.59 -14.11 4.57
CA LYS A 11 -1.59 -15.38 5.28
C LYS A 11 -1.25 -15.13 6.75
N GLU A 12 -1.93 -15.84 7.66
CA GLU A 12 -1.69 -15.69 9.10
C GLU A 12 -0.21 -15.90 9.44
N GLU A 13 0.40 -16.95 8.90
CA GLU A 13 1.80 -17.28 9.17
C GLU A 13 2.79 -16.28 8.53
N LYS A 14 2.31 -15.39 7.66
CA LYS A 14 3.13 -14.35 7.01
C LYS A 14 2.84 -12.95 7.52
N ARG A 15 1.94 -12.82 8.48
CA ARG A 15 1.56 -11.52 9.04
C ARG A 15 2.77 -10.72 9.53
N ALA A 16 3.62 -11.33 10.35
CA ALA A 16 4.79 -10.64 10.91
C ALA A 16 5.77 -10.20 9.81
N ASP A 17 5.98 -11.06 8.82
CA ASP A 17 6.88 -10.76 7.70
C ASP A 17 6.32 -9.63 6.84
N PHE A 18 5.01 -9.62 6.58
CA PHE A 18 4.36 -8.53 5.84
C PHE A 18 4.51 -7.20 6.59
N LEU A 19 4.22 -7.18 7.89
CA LEU A 19 4.31 -5.96 8.68
C LEU A 19 5.75 -5.43 8.74
N ALA A 20 6.74 -6.33 8.83
CA ALA A 20 8.15 -5.95 8.79
C ALA A 20 8.55 -5.36 7.43
N ALA A 21 8.00 -5.89 6.34
CA ALA A 21 8.29 -5.39 5.00
C ALA A 21 7.61 -4.04 4.72
N VAL A 22 6.37 -3.86 5.17
CA VAL A 22 5.59 -2.66 4.85
C VAL A 22 5.96 -1.46 5.72
N THR A 23 6.44 -1.69 6.94
CA THR A 23 6.72 -0.60 7.89
C THR A 23 7.73 0.43 7.36
N PRO A 24 8.90 0.04 6.82
CA PRO A 24 9.81 1.03 6.26
C PRO A 24 9.23 1.74 5.02
N LEU A 25 8.36 1.09 4.27
CA LEU A 25 7.70 1.70 3.13
C LEU A 25 6.79 2.86 3.57
N LEU A 26 6.13 2.76 4.71
CA LEU A 26 5.25 3.82 5.20
C LEU A 26 6.00 5.15 5.32
N ALA A 27 7.15 5.15 5.98
CA ALA A 27 7.95 6.36 6.15
C ALA A 27 8.52 6.84 4.81
N SER A 28 9.00 5.92 3.99
CA SER A 28 9.57 6.25 2.67
C SER A 28 8.54 6.89 1.74
N ALA A 29 7.34 6.31 1.66
CA ALA A 29 6.28 6.83 0.80
C ALA A 29 5.80 8.20 1.27
N ARG A 30 5.66 8.39 2.58
CA ARG A 30 5.24 9.68 3.15
C ARG A 30 6.22 10.81 2.86
N ALA A 31 7.49 10.50 2.64
CA ALA A 31 8.52 11.47 2.30
C ALA A 31 8.57 11.82 0.81
N GLU A 32 7.85 11.08 -0.03
CA GLU A 32 7.85 11.33 -1.48
C GLU A 32 7.11 12.63 -1.80
N GLU A 33 7.63 13.36 -2.79
CA GLU A 33 6.98 14.55 -3.29
C GLU A 33 5.60 14.19 -3.86
N GLY A 34 4.60 14.97 -3.49
CA GLY A 34 3.23 14.75 -3.93
C GLY A 34 2.45 13.74 -3.10
N CYS A 35 3.06 13.12 -2.11
CA CYS A 35 2.33 12.26 -1.18
C CYS A 35 1.62 13.12 -0.12
N HIS A 36 0.29 13.09 -0.13
CA HIS A 36 -0.51 13.81 0.86
C HIS A 36 -0.77 12.95 2.09
N SER A 37 -1.00 11.66 1.90
CA SER A 37 -1.14 10.72 3.02
C SER A 37 -0.89 9.29 2.54
N TYR A 38 -0.47 8.43 3.47
CA TYR A 38 -0.13 7.06 3.18
C TYR A 38 -0.23 6.27 4.48
N HIS A 39 -1.34 5.55 4.68
CA HIS A 39 -1.61 4.87 5.95
C HIS A 39 -2.14 3.47 5.72
N LEU A 40 -1.64 2.54 6.53
CA LEU A 40 -2.09 1.15 6.51
C LEU A 40 -3.08 0.91 7.64
N TYR A 41 -4.20 0.28 7.32
CA TYR A 41 -5.24 -0.09 8.29
C TYR A 41 -5.50 -1.59 8.19
N GLU A 42 -5.87 -2.19 9.31
CA GLU A 42 -6.36 -3.56 9.33
C GLU A 42 -7.86 -3.56 9.56
N SER A 43 -8.56 -4.47 8.89
CA SER A 43 -10.01 -4.64 9.06
C SER A 43 -10.33 -5.06 10.49
N LEU A 44 -11.35 -4.45 11.08
CA LEU A 44 -11.88 -4.84 12.38
C LEU A 44 -12.63 -6.18 12.29
N GLU A 45 -13.19 -6.48 11.13
CA GLU A 45 -14.07 -7.63 10.93
C GLU A 45 -13.39 -8.85 10.33
N GLU A 46 -12.28 -8.67 9.63
CA GLU A 46 -11.57 -9.75 8.95
C GLU A 46 -10.08 -9.69 9.27
N ASN A 47 -9.59 -10.72 9.96
CA ASN A 47 -8.18 -10.79 10.33
C ASN A 47 -7.28 -10.84 9.10
N ASN A 48 -6.16 -10.14 9.18
CA ASN A 48 -5.13 -10.12 8.14
C ASN A 48 -5.58 -9.54 6.80
N ARG A 49 -6.69 -8.79 6.82
CA ARG A 49 -7.11 -7.96 5.71
C ARG A 49 -6.68 -6.53 5.98
N PHE A 50 -5.75 -6.04 5.17
CA PHE A 50 -5.19 -4.69 5.31
C PHE A 50 -5.58 -3.83 4.12
N VAL A 51 -5.74 -2.54 4.34
CA VAL A 51 -5.88 -1.59 3.25
C VAL A 51 -4.87 -0.46 3.42
N MET A 52 -4.11 -0.19 2.35
CA MET A 52 -3.29 1.01 2.27
C MET A 52 -4.14 2.10 1.65
N VAL A 53 -4.39 3.17 2.42
CA VAL A 53 -5.15 4.32 1.93
C VAL A 53 -4.14 5.41 1.60
N GLU A 54 -4.11 5.81 0.33
CA GLU A 54 -3.10 6.71 -0.21
C GLU A 54 -3.76 7.91 -0.88
N LYS A 55 -3.19 9.09 -0.69
CA LYS A 55 -3.60 10.30 -1.40
C LYS A 55 -2.38 10.95 -2.04
N TRP A 56 -2.49 11.20 -3.34
CA TRP A 56 -1.40 11.74 -4.16
C TRP A 56 -1.86 12.99 -4.89
N ALA A 57 -0.94 13.94 -5.07
CA ALA A 57 -1.25 15.21 -5.71
C ALA A 57 -1.76 15.03 -7.15
N ASN A 58 -1.16 14.09 -7.90
CA ASN A 58 -1.43 13.90 -9.31
C ASN A 58 -0.88 12.55 -9.79
N GLN A 59 -1.08 12.25 -11.06
CA GLN A 59 -0.59 11.01 -11.68
C GLN A 59 0.94 10.94 -11.68
N GLU A 60 1.62 12.05 -11.86
CA GLU A 60 3.09 12.07 -11.86
C GLU A 60 3.65 11.60 -10.52
N ALA A 61 3.01 11.98 -9.42
CA ALA A 61 3.41 11.53 -8.08
C ALA A 61 3.23 10.02 -7.93
N ILE A 62 2.15 9.47 -8.46
CA ILE A 62 1.90 8.01 -8.46
C ILE A 62 2.96 7.30 -9.30
N THR A 63 3.26 7.82 -10.48
CA THR A 63 4.27 7.24 -11.36
C THR A 63 5.64 7.19 -10.68
N ALA A 64 6.02 8.27 -9.99
CA ALA A 64 7.26 8.31 -9.22
C ALA A 64 7.24 7.31 -8.06
N HIS A 65 6.09 7.20 -7.35
CA HIS A 65 5.92 6.25 -6.25
C HIS A 65 6.13 4.80 -6.73
N ASN A 66 5.66 4.48 -7.93
CA ASN A 66 5.81 3.14 -8.48
C ASN A 66 7.28 2.75 -8.71
N GLN A 67 8.20 3.71 -8.70
CA GLN A 67 9.63 3.46 -8.81
C GLN A 67 10.31 3.30 -7.44
N ASN A 68 9.58 3.47 -6.35
CA ASN A 68 10.13 3.32 -4.99
C ASN A 68 10.63 1.88 -4.79
N PRO A 69 11.93 1.70 -4.46
CA PRO A 69 12.50 0.36 -4.33
C PRO A 69 11.84 -0.50 -3.25
N LEU A 70 11.36 0.13 -2.16
CA LEU A 70 10.69 -0.60 -1.08
C LEU A 70 9.31 -1.09 -1.53
N LEU A 71 8.61 -0.30 -2.36
CA LEU A 71 7.34 -0.72 -2.94
C LEU A 71 7.56 -1.88 -3.90
N GLN A 72 8.56 -1.78 -4.77
CA GLN A 72 8.88 -2.84 -5.72
C GLN A 72 9.26 -4.14 -4.99
N GLN A 73 10.03 -4.03 -3.91
CA GLN A 73 10.40 -5.18 -3.09
C GLN A 73 9.17 -5.83 -2.45
N LEU A 74 8.26 -5.01 -1.92
CA LEU A 74 7.01 -5.53 -1.34
C LEU A 74 6.21 -6.31 -2.39
N PHE A 75 6.06 -5.76 -3.60
CA PHE A 75 5.33 -6.44 -4.67
C PHE A 75 5.99 -7.76 -5.06
N GLN A 76 7.32 -7.84 -5.02
CA GLN A 76 8.03 -9.09 -5.29
C GLN A 76 7.77 -10.14 -4.20
N GLN A 77 7.53 -9.70 -2.97
CA GLN A 77 7.27 -10.59 -1.83
C GLN A 77 5.80 -10.99 -1.70
N MET A 78 4.89 -10.23 -2.32
CA MET A 78 3.45 -10.47 -2.16
C MET A 78 3.00 -11.88 -2.54
N PRO A 79 3.52 -12.54 -3.59
CA PRO A 79 3.12 -13.92 -3.86
C PRO A 79 3.35 -14.88 -2.70
N ASP A 80 4.39 -14.62 -1.87
CA ASP A 80 4.66 -15.41 -0.66
C ASP A 80 3.75 -15.04 0.49
N PHE A 81 3.42 -13.75 0.64
CA PHE A 81 2.63 -13.22 1.74
C PHE A 81 1.12 -13.42 1.57
N ALA A 82 0.65 -13.39 0.33
CA ALA A 82 -0.77 -13.23 0.04
C ALA A 82 -1.56 -14.53 0.15
N ALA A 83 -2.68 -14.47 0.86
CA ALA A 83 -3.66 -15.54 0.91
C ALA A 83 -4.50 -15.56 -0.37
N LYS A 84 -4.70 -14.41 -1.00
CA LYS A 84 -5.38 -14.24 -2.28
C LYS A 84 -4.93 -12.92 -2.92
N PRO A 85 -5.23 -12.70 -4.21
CA PRO A 85 -4.75 -11.51 -4.93
C PRO A 85 -5.16 -10.20 -4.29
N SER A 86 -4.26 -9.21 -4.33
CA SER A 86 -4.53 -7.86 -3.88
C SER A 86 -5.53 -7.17 -4.79
N GLU A 87 -6.29 -6.22 -4.24
CA GLU A 87 -7.25 -5.42 -4.99
C GLU A 87 -6.82 -3.96 -4.92
N ILE A 88 -6.64 -3.33 -6.07
CA ILE A 88 -6.23 -1.93 -6.13
C ILE A 88 -7.32 -1.13 -6.82
N VAL A 89 -7.82 -0.10 -6.12
CA VAL A 89 -8.80 0.83 -6.65
C VAL A 89 -8.18 2.21 -6.68
N VAL A 90 -8.24 2.85 -7.83
CA VAL A 90 -7.77 4.22 -8.01
C VAL A 90 -8.98 5.10 -8.29
N ALA A 91 -9.09 6.20 -7.55
CA ALA A 91 -10.17 7.15 -7.69
C ALA A 91 -9.62 8.56 -7.73
N HIS A 92 -10.36 9.46 -8.36
CA HIS A 92 -10.03 10.88 -8.41
C HIS A 92 -10.97 11.65 -7.50
N GLN A 93 -10.41 12.43 -6.58
CA GLN A 93 -11.19 13.33 -5.75
C GLN A 93 -11.36 14.65 -6.49
N GLY A 94 -12.59 14.98 -6.82
CA GLY A 94 -12.93 16.26 -7.44
C GLY A 94 -12.84 17.41 -6.42
N GLU A 95 -12.84 18.61 -6.94
CA GLU A 95 -12.82 19.85 -6.14
C GLU A 95 -14.22 20.24 -5.69
#